data_0c5ab75e03d2de1328dd6708b353c807
#
_entry.id   0c5ab75e03d2de1328dd6708b353c807
#
_cell.length_a   1.000
_cell.length_b   1.000
_cell.length_c   1.000
_cell.angle_alpha   90.00
_cell.angle_beta   90.00
_cell.angle_gamma   90.00
#
_symmetry.space_group_name_H-M   'P 1'
#
loop_
_entity.id
_entity.type
_entity.pdbx_description
1 polymer ?
#
loop_
_entity_poly.entity_id
_entity_poly.type
_entity_poly.pdbx_seq_one_letter_code
_entity_poly.pdbx_strand_id
1 'polypeptide(L)'
;MKKNVKRFVSMTMAMLVAAGSLAGCGGGGSASTGESAKAAANTGGSSGGAVTVKVSLSQAATEPPVKAAEYFKEIVEERSNGEIKVEIYPDNQLGNERDVIEGMQLGTVEMAMTSVAPFSSFVPSVNIFCLPFLWRDKEHMYSVLDSDEIGMSYSGDCEEK
;
A
#
# COMPACT_ATOMS: atom_id res chain seq x y z
N MET A 1 29.14 18.22 40.78
CA MET A 1 27.80 18.65 41.17
C MET A 1 26.78 18.06 40.17
N LYS A 2 26.55 16.77 40.24
CA LYS A 2 25.60 16.03 39.37
C LYS A 2 24.94 14.95 40.22
N LYS A 3 23.94 15.29 41.02
CA LYS A 3 23.12 14.34 41.78
C LYS A 3 21.99 15.15 42.39
N ASN A 4 20.86 15.35 41.73
CA ASN A 4 19.60 15.67 42.43
C ASN A 4 18.40 15.99 41.50
N VAL A 5 18.45 15.59 40.19
CA VAL A 5 17.32 15.84 39.29
C VAL A 5 16.39 14.61 39.12
N LYS A 6 16.74 13.44 39.70
CA LYS A 6 15.96 12.19 39.50
C LYS A 6 14.91 11.90 40.59
N ARG A 7 14.61 12.82 41.48
CA ARG A 7 13.70 12.55 42.64
C ARG A 7 12.38 13.33 42.65
N PHE A 8 12.10 14.14 41.63
CA PHE A 8 10.89 14.97 41.62
C PHE A 8 9.81 14.59 40.57
N VAL A 9 9.94 13.49 39.83
CA VAL A 9 8.94 13.07 38.85
C VAL A 9 8.08 11.88 39.29
N SER A 10 8.21 11.44 40.56
CA SER A 10 7.54 10.20 40.99
C SER A 10 6.42 10.41 42.02
N MET A 11 5.76 11.56 42.09
CA MET A 11 4.78 11.77 43.17
C MET A 11 3.55 12.63 42.82
N THR A 12 3.00 12.46 41.58
CA THR A 12 1.69 13.05 41.27
C THR A 12 0.93 12.23 40.21
N MET A 13 0.64 10.94 40.52
CA MET A 13 -0.35 10.20 39.76
C MET A 13 -0.98 9.09 40.58
N ALA A 14 -1.62 9.51 41.66
CA ALA A 14 -2.51 8.65 42.44
C ALA A 14 -3.64 9.51 42.96
N MET A 15 -4.76 9.57 42.24
CA MET A 15 -6.13 9.79 42.72
C MET A 15 -7.01 10.22 41.53
N LEU A 16 -7.79 9.29 41.05
CA LEU A 16 -9.18 9.49 40.59
C LEU A 16 -9.64 8.23 39.85
N VAL A 17 -9.93 7.19 40.61
CA VAL A 17 -10.80 6.09 40.20
C VAL A 17 -11.77 5.85 41.33
N ALA A 18 -12.93 6.47 41.25
CA ALA A 18 -14.10 6.02 41.97
C ALA A 18 -15.38 6.59 41.33
N ALA A 19 -16.34 5.76 41.18
CA ALA A 19 -17.77 5.97 40.94
C ALA A 19 -18.24 5.95 39.46
N GLY A 20 -18.91 4.82 39.10
CA GLY A 20 -19.75 4.72 37.90
C GLY A 20 -20.19 3.29 37.59
N SER A 21 -20.48 2.45 38.58
CA SER A 21 -21.25 1.22 38.36
C SER A 21 -22.76 1.53 38.39
N LEU A 22 -23.50 1.22 37.35
CA LEU A 22 -24.87 0.66 37.44
C LEU A 22 -25.38 0.14 36.08
N ALA A 23 -25.57 -1.16 36.04
CA ALA A 23 -26.72 -1.90 35.58
C ALA A 23 -27.20 -1.74 34.11
N GLY A 24 -27.12 -2.84 33.38
CA GLY A 24 -27.81 -3.10 32.13
C GLY A 24 -27.70 -4.58 31.78
N CYS A 25 -28.48 -5.43 32.46
CA CYS A 25 -28.65 -6.85 32.19
C CYS A 25 -29.60 -7.00 30.98
N GLY A 26 -29.31 -7.90 30.01
CA GLY A 26 -30.28 -8.34 29.05
C GLY A 26 -29.74 -9.05 27.81
N GLY A 27 -29.77 -10.39 27.79
CA GLY A 27 -30.15 -11.17 26.62
C GLY A 27 -29.04 -11.70 25.71
N GLY A 28 -28.84 -13.00 25.81
CA GLY A 28 -27.93 -13.88 25.09
C GLY A 28 -28.02 -13.90 23.57
N GLY A 29 -26.94 -14.40 22.97
CA GLY A 29 -26.84 -14.71 21.53
C GLY A 29 -25.37 -14.97 21.16
N SER A 30 -25.09 -16.20 20.81
CA SER A 30 -23.82 -16.84 20.52
C SER A 30 -22.79 -16.04 19.73
N ALA A 31 -21.58 -16.24 20.15
CA ALA A 31 -20.33 -15.73 19.56
C ALA A 31 -20.04 -16.24 18.15
N SER A 32 -19.60 -15.34 17.29
CA SER A 32 -18.68 -15.60 16.19
C SER A 32 -17.57 -14.56 16.30
N THR A 33 -16.41 -15.01 16.73
CA THR A 33 -15.18 -14.24 16.84
C THR A 33 -14.66 -13.93 15.43
N GLY A 34 -15.03 -12.76 14.91
CA GLY A 34 -14.40 -12.14 13.77
C GLY A 34 -13.50 -11.03 14.30
N GLU A 35 -12.21 -11.29 14.40
CA GLU A 35 -11.18 -10.31 14.73
C GLU A 35 -11.08 -9.31 13.59
N SER A 36 -11.81 -8.23 13.69
CA SER A 36 -11.70 -7.07 12.81
C SER A 36 -10.37 -6.39 13.07
N ALA A 37 -9.41 -6.60 12.21
CA ALA A 37 -8.22 -5.78 12.12
C ALA A 37 -8.66 -4.33 11.86
N LYS A 38 -8.50 -3.50 12.87
CA LYS A 38 -8.75 -2.06 12.82
C LYS A 38 -7.71 -1.44 11.88
N ALA A 39 -8.11 -1.18 10.65
CA ALA A 39 -7.32 -0.40 9.72
C ALA A 39 -7.07 0.97 10.35
N ALA A 40 -5.83 1.24 10.71
CA ALA A 40 -5.38 2.56 11.09
C ALA A 40 -5.35 3.40 9.81
N ALA A 41 -6.37 4.21 9.60
CA ALA A 41 -6.34 5.28 8.61
C ALA A 41 -5.20 6.23 8.99
N ASN A 42 -4.08 6.12 8.29
CA ASN A 42 -2.98 7.07 8.39
C ASN A 42 -3.37 8.33 7.59
N THR A 43 -4.01 9.26 8.27
CA THR A 43 -4.27 10.60 7.73
C THR A 43 -2.91 11.28 7.58
N GLY A 44 -2.42 11.40 6.34
CA GLY A 44 -1.18 12.08 6.01
C GLY A 44 -1.22 13.55 6.43
N GLY A 45 -0.72 13.83 7.62
CA GLY A 45 -0.36 15.18 8.05
C GLY A 45 1.02 15.51 7.49
N SER A 46 1.08 16.45 6.57
CA SER A 46 2.32 17.03 6.06
C SER A 46 3.06 17.77 7.19
N SER A 47 3.96 17.07 7.83
CA SER A 47 5.06 17.64 8.60
C SER A 47 6.34 17.09 7.99
N GLY A 48 7.29 17.93 7.60
CA GLY A 48 8.51 17.68 6.82
C GLY A 48 9.33 16.43 7.11
N GLY A 49 8.73 15.27 6.91
CA GLY A 49 9.33 13.94 6.98
C GLY A 49 9.34 13.32 5.59
N ALA A 50 10.27 12.42 5.34
CA ALA A 50 10.37 11.69 4.09
C ALA A 50 9.04 11.01 3.74
N VAL A 51 8.61 11.14 2.49
CA VAL A 51 7.43 10.43 1.96
C VAL A 51 7.82 8.97 1.73
N THR A 52 7.02 8.04 2.27
CA THR A 52 7.25 6.61 2.05
C THR A 52 6.37 6.10 0.94
N VAL A 53 6.98 5.48 -0.07
CA VAL A 53 6.31 4.81 -1.19
C VAL A 53 6.47 3.30 -1.02
N LYS A 54 5.37 2.61 -0.74
CA LYS A 54 5.33 1.15 -0.65
C LYS A 54 5.08 0.58 -2.03
N VAL A 55 5.96 -0.32 -2.47
CA VAL A 55 5.87 -1.00 -3.76
C VAL A 55 5.60 -2.48 -3.51
N SER A 56 4.44 -2.95 -3.92
CA SER A 56 4.04 -4.36 -3.80
C SER A 56 4.34 -5.12 -5.08
N LEU A 57 4.90 -6.33 -4.94
CA LEU A 57 5.14 -7.25 -6.03
C LEU A 57 4.69 -8.67 -5.65
N SER A 58 4.08 -9.39 -6.59
CA SER A 58 3.73 -10.80 -6.41
C SER A 58 4.91 -11.75 -6.60
N GLN A 59 5.96 -11.29 -7.24
CA GLN A 59 7.14 -12.06 -7.59
C GLN A 59 8.08 -12.29 -6.39
N ALA A 60 8.83 -13.41 -6.44
CA ALA A 60 9.82 -13.73 -5.43
C ALA A 60 11.00 -12.74 -5.44
N ALA A 61 11.60 -12.51 -4.28
CA ALA A 61 12.70 -11.54 -4.09
C ALA A 61 13.91 -11.75 -5.03
N THR A 62 14.09 -12.97 -5.55
CA THR A 62 15.18 -13.30 -6.47
C THR A 62 14.88 -13.02 -7.94
N GLU A 63 13.63 -12.72 -8.27
CA GLU A 63 13.20 -12.55 -9.66
C GLU A 63 13.55 -11.19 -10.25
N PRO A 64 13.73 -11.11 -11.60
CA PRO A 64 14.11 -9.87 -12.26
C PRO A 64 13.20 -8.65 -11.98
N PRO A 65 11.86 -8.78 -11.87
CA PRO A 65 11.01 -7.63 -11.54
C PRO A 65 11.34 -7.00 -10.19
N VAL A 66 11.67 -7.81 -9.18
CA VAL A 66 12.03 -7.29 -7.85
C VAL A 66 13.37 -6.55 -7.91
N LYS A 67 14.35 -7.07 -8.66
CA LYS A 67 15.63 -6.37 -8.89
C LYS A 67 15.45 -5.05 -9.62
N ALA A 68 14.50 -4.98 -10.55
CA ALA A 68 14.17 -3.72 -11.20
C ALA A 68 13.55 -2.71 -10.22
N ALA A 69 12.70 -3.18 -9.30
CA ALA A 69 12.14 -2.34 -8.24
C ALA A 69 13.24 -1.87 -7.25
N GLU A 70 14.21 -2.71 -6.92
CA GLU A 70 15.36 -2.32 -6.10
C GLU A 70 16.19 -1.22 -6.79
N TYR A 71 16.44 -1.34 -8.08
CA TYR A 71 17.12 -0.30 -8.86
C TYR A 71 16.30 0.99 -8.92
N PHE A 72 14.98 0.89 -9.09
CA PHE A 72 14.07 2.04 -9.02
C PHE A 72 14.18 2.75 -7.66
N LYS A 73 14.19 1.98 -6.57
CA LYS A 73 14.38 2.50 -5.21
C LYS A 73 15.66 3.32 -5.10
N GLU A 74 16.81 2.77 -5.53
CA GLU A 74 18.09 3.46 -5.49
C GLU A 74 18.05 4.80 -6.22
N ILE A 75 17.49 4.84 -7.44
CA ILE A 75 17.38 6.07 -8.24
C ILE A 75 16.48 7.10 -7.56
N VAL A 76 15.33 6.68 -7.03
CA VAL A 76 14.37 7.60 -6.42
C VAL A 76 14.92 8.19 -5.12
N GLU A 77 15.49 7.36 -4.26
CA GLU A 77 16.09 7.80 -2.99
C GLU A 77 17.28 8.74 -3.22
N GLU A 78 18.13 8.44 -4.21
CA GLU A 78 19.24 9.31 -4.60
C GLU A 78 18.77 10.66 -5.16
N ARG A 79 17.85 10.63 -6.14
CA ARG A 79 17.38 11.86 -6.81
C ARG A 79 16.53 12.77 -5.93
N SER A 80 15.83 12.18 -4.96
CA SER A 80 15.06 12.94 -3.97
C SER A 80 15.90 13.42 -2.78
N ASN A 81 17.19 13.14 -2.75
CA ASN A 81 18.07 13.40 -1.59
C ASN A 81 17.50 12.82 -0.28
N GLY A 82 16.79 11.68 -0.37
CA GLY A 82 16.19 11.00 0.77
C GLY A 82 14.85 11.58 1.23
N GLU A 83 14.27 12.53 0.52
CA GLU A 83 12.91 13.03 0.80
C GLU A 83 11.82 11.99 0.46
N ILE A 84 12.12 11.06 -0.47
CA ILE A 84 11.26 9.93 -0.80
C ILE A 84 11.98 8.64 -0.39
N LYS A 85 11.33 7.81 0.42
CA LYS A 85 11.77 6.47 0.76
C LYS A 85 10.93 5.45 0.02
N VAL A 86 11.57 4.45 -0.58
CA VAL A 86 10.88 3.36 -1.28
C VAL A 86 11.03 2.08 -0.48
N GLU A 87 9.91 1.48 -0.11
CA GLU A 87 9.84 0.19 0.57
C GLU A 87 9.30 -0.87 -0.38
N ILE A 88 10.05 -1.95 -0.59
CA ILE A 88 9.70 -3.02 -1.54
C ILE A 88 9.18 -4.22 -0.76
N TYR A 89 8.00 -4.71 -1.17
CA TYR A 89 7.28 -5.83 -0.57
C TYR A 89 7.07 -6.93 -1.62
N PRO A 90 8.03 -7.85 -1.80
CA PRO A 90 7.91 -8.99 -2.71
C PRO A 90 7.03 -10.10 -2.12
N ASP A 91 6.85 -11.21 -2.84
CA ASP A 91 6.18 -12.43 -2.37
C ASP A 91 4.77 -12.21 -1.80
N ASN A 92 3.99 -11.28 -2.34
CA ASN A 92 2.65 -10.94 -1.86
C ASN A 92 2.59 -10.54 -0.36
N GLN A 93 3.62 -9.92 0.18
CA GLN A 93 3.68 -9.54 1.61
C GLN A 93 2.57 -8.55 2.01
N LEU A 94 2.06 -7.74 1.09
CA LEU A 94 0.94 -6.81 1.32
C LEU A 94 -0.43 -7.39 0.93
N GLY A 95 -0.50 -8.68 0.62
CA GLY A 95 -1.71 -9.34 0.14
C GLY A 95 -1.57 -9.82 -1.31
N ASN A 96 -2.60 -10.51 -1.82
CA ASN A 96 -2.65 -10.91 -3.22
C ASN A 96 -2.85 -9.70 -4.14
N GLU A 97 -2.66 -9.88 -5.46
CA GLU A 97 -2.73 -8.77 -6.43
C GLU A 97 -4.06 -7.99 -6.36
N ARG A 98 -5.18 -8.66 -6.08
CA ARG A 98 -6.48 -8.00 -5.93
C ARG A 98 -6.54 -7.13 -4.67
N ASP A 99 -6.11 -7.67 -3.53
CA ASP A 99 -6.07 -6.94 -2.25
C ASP A 99 -5.19 -5.70 -2.36
N VAL A 100 -4.07 -5.83 -3.08
CA VAL A 100 -3.13 -4.72 -3.32
C VAL A 100 -3.76 -3.64 -4.20
N ILE A 101 -4.48 -4.00 -5.28
CA ILE A 101 -5.19 -3.02 -6.12
C ILE A 101 -6.27 -2.28 -5.33
N GLU A 102 -7.04 -3.00 -4.51
CA GLU A 102 -8.00 -2.38 -3.58
C GLU A 102 -7.30 -1.46 -2.57
N GLY A 103 -6.13 -1.86 -2.07
CA GLY A 103 -5.29 -1.04 -1.20
C GLY A 103 -4.78 0.24 -1.87
N MET A 104 -4.47 0.19 -3.16
CA MET A 104 -4.09 1.39 -3.94
C MET A 104 -5.27 2.38 -4.06
N GLN A 105 -6.48 1.88 -4.32
CA GLN A 105 -7.67 2.73 -4.35
C GLN A 105 -7.98 3.38 -2.99
N LEU A 106 -7.63 2.71 -1.90
CA LEU A 106 -7.78 3.23 -0.54
C LEU A 106 -6.59 4.08 -0.06
N GLY A 107 -5.53 4.19 -0.85
CA GLY A 107 -4.32 4.93 -0.50
C GLY A 107 -3.48 4.28 0.62
N THR A 108 -3.56 2.97 0.79
CA THR A 108 -2.74 2.21 1.76
C THR A 108 -1.49 1.60 1.15
N VAL A 109 -1.46 1.49 -0.17
CA VAL A 109 -0.32 1.08 -1.00
C VAL A 109 -0.17 2.12 -2.10
N GLU A 110 1.02 2.63 -2.30
CA GLU A 110 1.27 3.72 -3.25
C GLU A 110 1.60 3.19 -4.66
N MET A 111 2.19 1.99 -4.77
CA MET A 111 2.63 1.43 -6.04
C MET A 111 2.56 -0.10 -6.03
N ALA A 112 2.21 -0.68 -7.18
CA ALA A 112 2.22 -2.13 -7.34
C ALA A 112 2.66 -2.54 -8.75
N MET A 113 3.26 -3.73 -8.83
CA MET A 113 3.47 -4.44 -10.08
C MET A 113 2.55 -5.67 -10.08
N THR A 114 1.51 -5.63 -10.90
CA THR A 114 0.47 -6.66 -10.96
C THR A 114 0.33 -7.23 -12.36
N SER A 115 -0.31 -8.39 -12.46
CA SER A 115 -0.70 -8.98 -13.74
C SER A 115 -1.92 -8.24 -14.31
N VAL A 116 -2.08 -8.27 -15.64
CA VAL A 116 -3.21 -7.63 -16.33
C VAL A 116 -4.55 -8.27 -15.93
N ALA A 117 -4.59 -9.59 -15.73
CA ALA A 117 -5.84 -10.31 -15.50
C ALA A 117 -6.60 -9.87 -14.22
N PRO A 118 -6.00 -9.81 -13.02
CA PRO A 118 -6.70 -9.25 -11.85
C PRO A 118 -6.98 -7.75 -12.01
N PHE A 119 -6.11 -6.98 -12.66
CA PHE A 119 -6.29 -5.56 -12.89
C PHE A 119 -7.49 -5.24 -13.79
N SER A 120 -7.79 -6.10 -14.78
CA SER A 120 -8.93 -5.93 -15.68
C SER A 120 -10.31 -5.95 -14.98
N SER A 121 -10.37 -6.48 -13.74
CA SER A 121 -11.59 -6.42 -12.93
C SER A 121 -11.90 -5.01 -12.42
N PHE A 122 -10.92 -4.15 -12.34
CA PHE A 122 -11.02 -2.75 -11.89
C PHE A 122 -11.10 -1.79 -13.08
N VAL A 123 -10.34 -2.08 -14.13
CA VAL A 123 -10.27 -1.29 -15.38
C VAL A 123 -10.61 -2.22 -16.55
N PRO A 124 -11.90 -2.32 -16.95
CA PRO A 124 -12.34 -3.28 -17.98
C PRO A 124 -11.68 -3.08 -19.36
N SER A 125 -11.27 -1.87 -19.70
CA SER A 125 -10.62 -1.55 -20.98
C SER A 125 -9.32 -2.33 -21.19
N VAL A 126 -8.56 -2.60 -20.13
CA VAL A 126 -7.30 -3.33 -20.20
C VAL A 126 -7.48 -4.83 -20.49
N ASN A 127 -8.72 -5.35 -20.44
CA ASN A 127 -9.00 -6.75 -20.72
C ASN A 127 -8.62 -7.16 -22.15
N ILE A 128 -8.55 -6.21 -23.07
CA ILE A 128 -8.09 -6.45 -24.44
C ILE A 128 -6.70 -7.09 -24.47
N PHE A 129 -5.82 -6.74 -23.53
CA PHE A 129 -4.46 -7.29 -23.45
C PHE A 129 -4.40 -8.77 -23.04
N CYS A 130 -5.51 -9.31 -22.51
CA CYS A 130 -5.64 -10.73 -22.18
C CYS A 130 -6.08 -11.58 -23.40
N LEU A 131 -6.39 -10.97 -24.53
CA LEU A 131 -6.83 -11.71 -25.72
C LEU A 131 -5.66 -12.51 -26.32
N PRO A 132 -5.88 -13.80 -26.64
CA PRO A 132 -4.87 -14.60 -27.30
C PRO A 132 -4.66 -14.07 -28.74
N PHE A 133 -3.43 -14.20 -29.23
CA PHE A 133 -3.03 -13.81 -30.59
C PHE A 133 -3.20 -12.31 -30.93
N LEU A 134 -3.36 -11.45 -29.93
CA LEU A 134 -3.42 -10.00 -30.14
C LEU A 134 -2.10 -9.46 -30.71
N TRP A 135 -0.99 -9.98 -30.20
CA TRP A 135 0.35 -9.54 -30.56
C TRP A 135 1.00 -10.52 -31.54
N ARG A 136 1.57 -10.02 -32.64
CA ARG A 136 2.34 -10.83 -33.60
C ARG A 136 3.69 -11.24 -33.01
N ASP A 137 4.33 -10.30 -32.34
CA ASP A 137 5.64 -10.43 -31.74
C ASP A 137 5.80 -9.33 -30.65
N LYS A 138 6.92 -9.35 -29.94
CA LYS A 138 7.23 -8.43 -28.88
C LYS A 138 7.40 -6.99 -29.39
N GLU A 139 8.02 -6.82 -30.54
CA GLU A 139 8.26 -5.53 -31.18
C GLU A 139 6.93 -4.87 -31.55
N HIS A 140 6.00 -5.63 -32.09
CA HIS A 140 4.65 -5.14 -32.38
C HIS A 140 3.91 -4.71 -31.12
N MET A 141 4.01 -5.50 -30.05
CA MET A 141 3.40 -5.12 -28.76
C MET A 141 3.92 -3.77 -28.27
N TYR A 142 5.23 -3.59 -28.22
CA TYR A 142 5.81 -2.31 -27.76
C TYR A 142 5.46 -1.15 -28.70
N SER A 143 5.48 -1.35 -30.02
CA SER A 143 5.14 -0.28 -30.96
C SER A 143 3.70 0.23 -30.80
N VAL A 144 2.79 -0.63 -30.33
CA VAL A 144 1.39 -0.25 -30.06
C VAL A 144 1.27 0.39 -28.67
N LEU A 145 1.88 -0.21 -27.64
CA LEU A 145 1.79 0.30 -26.27
C LEU A 145 2.50 1.64 -26.07
N ASP A 146 3.59 1.86 -26.80
CA ASP A 146 4.35 3.12 -26.75
C ASP A 146 3.76 4.21 -27.67
N SER A 147 2.68 3.91 -28.42
CA SER A 147 2.02 4.90 -29.25
C SER A 147 1.19 5.88 -28.40
N ASP A 148 1.23 7.16 -28.77
CA ASP A 148 0.46 8.20 -28.10
C ASP A 148 -1.05 7.95 -28.14
N GLU A 149 -1.55 7.34 -29.22
CA GLU A 149 -2.99 7.10 -29.40
C GLU A 149 -3.54 6.02 -28.49
N ILE A 150 -2.77 4.95 -28.22
CA ILE A 150 -3.23 3.78 -27.48
C ILE A 150 -2.67 3.79 -26.06
N GLY A 151 -1.37 3.98 -25.88
CA GLY A 151 -0.73 3.99 -24.57
C GLY A 151 -1.29 5.07 -23.64
N MET A 152 -1.46 6.29 -24.15
CA MET A 152 -2.04 7.41 -23.37
C MET A 152 -3.53 7.22 -23.07
N SER A 153 -4.30 6.58 -23.95
CA SER A 153 -5.72 6.29 -23.73
C SER A 153 -5.93 5.37 -22.52
N TYR A 154 -5.12 4.30 -22.42
CA TYR A 154 -5.24 3.36 -21.30
C TYR A 154 -4.72 3.92 -19.97
N SER A 155 -3.71 4.78 -19.97
CA SER A 155 -3.28 5.44 -18.74
C SER A 155 -4.34 6.39 -18.21
N GLY A 156 -5.06 7.12 -19.07
CA GLY A 156 -6.19 7.96 -18.68
C GLY A 156 -7.30 7.15 -18.01
N ASP A 157 -7.68 6.01 -18.57
CA ASP A 157 -8.70 5.13 -17.98
C ASP A 157 -8.31 4.60 -16.58
N CYS A 158 -7.01 4.49 -16.28
CA CYS A 158 -6.51 4.08 -14.98
C CYS A 158 -6.54 5.21 -13.94
N GLU A 159 -6.41 6.46 -14.36
CA GLU A 159 -6.41 7.63 -13.47
C GLU A 159 -7.82 7.98 -12.97
N GLU A 160 -8.86 7.65 -13.73
CA GLU A 160 -10.26 7.95 -13.38
C GLU A 160 -10.87 6.97 -12.35
N LYS A 161 -10.20 5.88 -12.00
CA LYS A 161 -10.67 4.80 -11.11
C LYS A 161 -9.95 4.79 -9.78
#